data_7353acb7d29d252b140d3c6bc92cabe5
#
_entry.id   7353acb7d29d252b140d3c6bc92cabe5
#
_cell.length_a   1.000
_cell.length_b   1.000
_cell.length_c   1.000
_cell.angle_alpha   90.00
_cell.angle_beta   90.00
_cell.angle_gamma   90.00
#
_symmetry.space_group_name_H-M   'P 1'
#
loop_
_entity.id
_entity.type
_entity.pdbx_description
1 polymer ?
#
loop_
_entity_poly.entity_id
_entity_poly.type
_entity_poly.pdbx_seq_one_letter_code
_entity_poly.pdbx_strand_id
1 'polypeptide(L)'
;PLNVSRSALQNDGFVAKIADYITKKVADKLTGMCKTDRENFEKYWDDISPFIKYGCLKDEKVKSKMKDYILFKDLDDKYMTMKEYLETVDTPEAEVVEKGEEDKDSEPQEPPKTVIYYVTDRKQQSQYINLFREENKNAFVLTHSIDQPFISSLEMGDDNVKFQRIDAQVTEDFVEEMSEE
;
A
#
# COMPACT_ATOMS: atom_id res chain seq x y z
N PRO A 1 -35.94 17.08 11.96
CA PRO A 1 -36.41 15.96 12.74
C PRO A 1 -35.29 15.11 13.26
N LEU A 2 -35.16 15.04 14.60
CA LEU A 2 -34.21 14.17 15.27
C LEU A 2 -34.64 12.71 15.13
N ASN A 3 -34.07 12.00 14.22
CA ASN A 3 -34.29 10.57 14.08
C ASN A 3 -33.32 9.84 15.01
N VAL A 4 -33.85 9.22 16.07
CA VAL A 4 -33.10 8.62 17.17
C VAL A 4 -32.46 7.27 16.78
N SER A 5 -32.74 6.74 15.61
CA SER A 5 -32.21 5.47 15.12
C SER A 5 -30.94 5.72 14.30
N ARG A 6 -29.82 5.09 14.70
CA ARG A 6 -28.55 5.12 13.96
C ARG A 6 -28.70 4.66 12.49
N SER A 7 -29.59 3.70 12.24
CA SER A 7 -29.88 3.21 10.89
C SER A 7 -30.66 4.23 10.04
N ALA A 8 -31.52 5.03 10.65
CA ALA A 8 -32.27 6.07 9.95
C ALA A 8 -31.38 7.25 9.55
N LEU A 9 -30.39 7.62 10.39
CA LEU A 9 -29.40 8.64 10.06
C LEU A 9 -28.51 8.23 8.88
N GLN A 10 -28.17 6.95 8.76
CA GLN A 10 -27.35 6.43 7.65
C GLN A 10 -28.09 6.45 6.30
N ASN A 11 -29.40 6.37 6.30
CA ASN A 11 -30.23 6.34 5.10
C ASN A 11 -30.83 7.71 4.72
N ASP A 12 -30.57 8.75 5.50
CA ASP A 12 -31.04 10.10 5.19
C ASP A 12 -30.11 10.74 4.13
N GLY A 13 -30.68 11.07 2.97
CA GLY A 13 -29.93 11.69 1.87
C GLY A 13 -29.31 13.04 2.23
N PHE A 14 -29.81 13.75 3.24
CA PHE A 14 -29.20 14.96 3.75
C PHE A 14 -27.93 14.65 4.57
N VAL A 15 -28.00 13.64 5.44
CA VAL A 15 -26.84 13.16 6.21
C VAL A 15 -25.74 12.64 5.29
N ALA A 16 -26.10 11.88 4.24
CA ALA A 16 -25.15 11.42 3.23
C ALA A 16 -24.43 12.60 2.55
N LYS A 17 -25.13 13.65 2.14
CA LYS A 17 -24.52 14.86 1.54
C LYS A 17 -23.58 15.59 2.51
N ILE A 18 -23.95 15.67 3.79
CA ILE A 18 -23.08 16.27 4.82
C ILE A 18 -21.85 15.40 5.02
N ALA A 19 -21.99 14.07 5.10
CA ALA A 19 -20.87 13.15 5.23
C ALA A 19 -19.90 13.29 4.05
N ASP A 20 -20.40 13.30 2.83
CA ASP A 20 -19.58 13.51 1.62
C ASP A 20 -18.84 14.86 1.65
N TYR A 21 -19.51 15.92 2.07
CA TYR A 21 -18.89 17.23 2.18
C TYR A 21 -17.77 17.25 3.23
N ILE A 22 -18.03 16.70 4.42
CA ILE A 22 -17.02 16.60 5.50
C ILE A 22 -15.84 15.76 5.04
N THR A 23 -16.10 14.59 4.49
CA THR A 23 -15.07 13.67 3.98
C THR A 23 -14.17 14.36 2.95
N LYS A 24 -14.77 15.07 2.00
CA LYS A 24 -14.01 15.86 1.02
C LYS A 24 -13.14 16.91 1.68
N LYS A 25 -13.67 17.67 2.64
CA LYS A 25 -12.91 18.72 3.36
C LYS A 25 -11.76 18.14 4.19
N VAL A 26 -12.00 17.00 4.84
CA VAL A 26 -10.95 16.28 5.60
C VAL A 26 -9.85 15.81 4.65
N ALA A 27 -10.20 15.15 3.55
CA ALA A 27 -9.23 14.70 2.55
C ALA A 27 -8.42 15.88 1.98
N ASP A 28 -9.08 16.98 1.60
CA ASP A 28 -8.41 18.18 1.09
C ASP A 28 -7.44 18.80 2.14
N LYS A 29 -7.83 18.79 3.43
CA LYS A 29 -6.96 19.27 4.51
C LYS A 29 -5.76 18.36 4.71
N LEU A 30 -5.95 17.04 4.76
CA LEU A 30 -4.88 16.07 4.95
C LEU A 30 -3.88 16.06 3.79
N THR A 31 -4.35 16.11 2.55
CA THR A 31 -3.48 16.23 1.38
C THR A 31 -2.70 17.55 1.38
N GLY A 32 -3.33 18.63 1.83
CA GLY A 32 -2.66 19.91 2.04
C GLY A 32 -1.54 19.82 3.08
N MET A 33 -1.81 19.21 4.24
CA MET A 33 -0.81 19.03 5.30
C MET A 33 0.37 18.16 4.83
N CYS A 34 0.12 17.09 4.12
CA CYS A 34 1.17 16.24 3.56
C CYS A 34 2.14 17.02 2.66
N LYS A 35 1.64 18.03 1.92
CA LYS A 35 2.43 18.87 1.00
C LYS A 35 3.16 20.03 1.67
N THR A 36 2.51 20.70 2.63
CA THR A 36 2.96 21.99 3.15
C THR A 36 3.43 21.93 4.60
N ASP A 37 3.07 20.88 5.33
CA ASP A 37 3.36 20.72 6.76
C ASP A 37 3.58 19.23 7.09
N ARG A 38 4.54 18.64 6.39
CA ARG A 38 4.85 17.21 6.43
C ARG A 38 5.17 16.72 7.85
N GLU A 39 5.93 17.50 8.61
CA GLU A 39 6.33 17.17 9.98
C GLU A 39 5.12 16.97 10.90
N ASN A 40 4.16 17.89 10.88
CA ASN A 40 2.94 17.73 11.66
C ASN A 40 2.05 16.61 11.12
N PHE A 41 2.05 16.37 9.82
CA PHE A 41 1.30 15.28 9.23
C PHE A 41 1.84 13.93 9.71
N GLU A 42 3.14 13.73 9.72
CA GLU A 42 3.81 12.52 10.22
C GLU A 42 3.58 12.32 11.72
N LYS A 43 3.65 13.39 12.51
CA LYS A 43 3.45 13.34 13.96
C LYS A 43 2.11 12.75 14.38
N TYR A 44 1.06 12.99 13.62
CA TYR A 44 -0.29 12.49 13.93
C TYR A 44 -0.68 11.28 13.08
N TRP A 45 0.20 10.85 12.17
CA TRP A 45 -0.14 9.83 11.19
C TRP A 45 -0.54 8.49 11.81
N ASP A 46 0.19 8.01 12.82
CA ASP A 46 -0.10 6.74 13.46
C ASP A 46 -1.51 6.70 14.09
N ASP A 47 -1.95 7.84 14.64
CA ASP A 47 -3.27 7.95 15.27
C ASP A 47 -4.41 7.99 14.24
N ILE A 48 -4.19 8.63 13.10
CA ILE A 48 -5.25 8.87 12.09
C ILE A 48 -5.24 7.86 10.96
N SER A 49 -4.12 7.20 10.69
CA SER A 49 -3.95 6.32 9.52
C SER A 49 -4.97 5.18 9.44
N PRO A 50 -5.37 4.49 10.54
CA PRO A 50 -6.36 3.43 10.45
C PRO A 50 -7.72 3.93 9.96
N PHE A 51 -8.12 5.15 10.38
CA PHE A 51 -9.38 5.76 9.95
C PHE A 51 -9.33 6.19 8.49
N ILE A 52 -8.20 6.73 8.05
CA ILE A 52 -8.01 7.14 6.65
C ILE A 52 -8.01 5.91 5.75
N LYS A 53 -7.26 4.86 6.08
CA LYS A 53 -7.23 3.59 5.35
C LYS A 53 -8.61 2.95 5.28
N TYR A 54 -9.35 2.95 6.40
CA TYR A 54 -10.73 2.48 6.42
C TYR A 54 -11.64 3.31 5.50
N GLY A 55 -11.51 4.64 5.52
CA GLY A 55 -12.22 5.54 4.61
C GLY A 55 -11.96 5.23 3.14
N CYS A 56 -10.69 4.97 2.79
CA CYS A 56 -10.29 4.57 1.43
C CYS A 56 -10.90 3.22 1.01
N LEU A 57 -11.04 2.28 1.93
CA LEU A 57 -11.67 0.98 1.67
C LEU A 57 -13.19 1.09 1.48
N LYS A 58 -13.83 2.10 2.05
CA LYS A 58 -15.28 2.30 2.01
C LYS A 58 -15.74 3.19 0.87
N ASP A 59 -14.90 4.12 0.42
CA ASP A 59 -15.26 5.12 -0.58
C ASP A 59 -14.11 5.31 -1.58
N GLU A 60 -14.35 4.92 -2.83
CA GLU A 60 -13.37 5.01 -3.92
C GLU A 60 -12.98 6.46 -4.23
N LYS A 61 -13.87 7.44 -3.96
CA LYS A 61 -13.54 8.87 -4.12
C LYS A 61 -12.53 9.33 -3.07
N VAL A 62 -12.62 8.80 -1.85
CA VAL A 62 -11.64 9.04 -0.78
C VAL A 62 -10.32 8.40 -1.16
N LYS A 63 -10.35 7.15 -1.60
CA LYS A 63 -9.16 6.41 -2.04
C LYS A 63 -8.43 7.15 -3.16
N SER A 64 -9.13 7.54 -4.22
CA SER A 64 -8.53 8.24 -5.36
C SER A 64 -7.87 9.57 -4.97
N LYS A 65 -8.36 10.25 -3.93
CA LYS A 65 -7.76 11.48 -3.41
C LYS A 65 -6.59 11.27 -2.47
N MET A 66 -6.66 10.22 -1.66
CA MET A 66 -5.74 10.00 -0.54
C MET A 66 -4.59 9.05 -0.87
N LYS A 67 -4.73 8.14 -1.85
CA LYS A 67 -3.76 7.08 -2.15
C LYS A 67 -2.32 7.57 -2.27
N ASP A 68 -2.11 8.71 -2.90
CA ASP A 68 -0.77 9.29 -3.13
C ASP A 68 -0.19 10.01 -1.90
N TYR A 69 -0.99 10.16 -0.85
CA TYR A 69 -0.63 10.86 0.40
C TYR A 69 -0.66 9.97 1.64
N ILE A 70 -0.94 8.68 1.44
CA ILE A 70 -0.82 7.68 2.49
C ILE A 70 0.64 7.48 2.82
N LEU A 71 0.97 7.58 4.11
CA LEU A 71 2.31 7.32 4.60
C LEU A 71 2.44 5.88 5.06
N PHE A 72 3.60 5.33 4.79
CA PHE A 72 4.05 4.04 5.29
C PHE A 72 5.34 4.26 6.07
N LYS A 73 5.58 3.48 7.10
CA LYS A 73 6.89 3.43 7.77
C LYS A 73 7.79 2.45 7.03
N ASP A 74 9.02 2.82 6.86
CA ASP A 74 10.06 1.92 6.37
C ASP A 74 10.72 1.11 7.52
N LEU A 75 11.74 0.35 7.20
CA LEU A 75 12.49 -0.45 8.17
C LEU A 75 13.21 0.39 9.24
N ASP A 76 13.50 1.66 8.94
CA ASP A 76 14.17 2.62 9.82
C ASP A 76 13.19 3.59 10.51
N ASP A 77 11.88 3.27 10.49
CA ASP A 77 10.79 4.07 11.06
C ASP A 77 10.60 5.45 10.42
N LYS A 78 11.12 5.67 9.22
CA LYS A 78 10.87 6.89 8.45
C LYS A 78 9.57 6.77 7.69
N TYR A 79 8.83 7.89 7.64
CA TYR A 79 7.59 7.96 6.86
C TYR A 79 7.89 8.29 5.41
N MET A 80 7.27 7.53 4.51
CA MET A 80 7.29 7.80 3.08
C MET A 80 5.96 7.43 2.42
N THR A 81 5.65 8.07 1.31
CA THR A 81 4.56 7.67 0.42
C THR A 81 4.98 6.49 -0.45
N MET A 82 4.02 5.81 -1.06
CA MET A 82 4.32 4.76 -2.03
C MET A 82 5.15 5.29 -3.21
N LYS A 83 4.87 6.52 -3.66
CA LYS A 83 5.63 7.16 -4.73
C LYS A 83 7.09 7.41 -4.33
N GLU A 84 7.33 7.96 -3.14
CA GLU A 84 8.68 8.18 -2.61
C GLU A 84 9.45 6.85 -2.47
N TYR A 85 8.77 5.76 -2.08
CA TYR A 85 9.38 4.43 -2.05
C TYR A 85 9.78 3.95 -3.44
N LEU A 86 8.88 4.04 -4.43
CA LEU A 86 9.15 3.62 -5.80
C LEU A 86 10.31 4.39 -6.46
N GLU A 87 10.55 5.63 -6.05
CA GLU A 87 11.70 6.42 -6.50
C GLU A 87 13.03 5.93 -5.90
N THR A 88 13.00 5.18 -4.80
CA THR A 88 14.21 4.61 -4.16
C THR A 88 14.51 3.18 -4.61
N VAL A 89 13.53 2.49 -5.17
CA VAL A 89 13.72 1.15 -5.72
C VAL A 89 14.13 1.31 -7.17
N ASP A 90 15.31 0.82 -7.52
CA ASP A 90 15.69 0.68 -8.92
C ASP A 90 14.59 -0.13 -9.61
N THR A 91 13.83 0.52 -10.47
CA THR A 91 12.87 -0.18 -11.34
C THR A 91 13.68 -1.26 -12.04
N PRO A 92 13.31 -2.55 -11.97
CA PRO A 92 13.98 -3.53 -12.79
C PRO A 92 13.87 -2.98 -14.22
N GLU A 93 15.02 -2.65 -14.81
CA GLU A 93 15.09 -2.42 -16.24
C GLU A 93 14.37 -3.61 -16.84
N ALA A 94 13.27 -3.35 -17.54
CA ALA A 94 12.61 -4.40 -18.28
C ALA A 94 13.73 -5.02 -19.10
N GLU A 95 14.16 -6.23 -18.74
CA GLU A 95 15.04 -7.00 -19.58
C GLU A 95 14.31 -7.06 -20.91
N VAL A 96 14.80 -6.24 -21.84
CA VAL A 96 14.38 -6.29 -23.23
C VAL A 96 14.91 -7.64 -23.69
N VAL A 97 14.10 -8.66 -23.50
CA VAL A 97 14.34 -9.94 -24.14
C VAL A 97 14.30 -9.62 -25.63
N GLU A 98 15.50 -9.48 -26.21
CA GLU A 98 15.64 -9.42 -27.66
C GLU A 98 14.84 -10.59 -28.24
N LYS A 99 13.86 -10.25 -29.04
CA LYS A 99 13.01 -11.18 -29.78
C LYS A 99 13.91 -12.12 -30.61
N GLY A 100 14.24 -13.26 -30.04
CA GLY A 100 14.65 -14.44 -30.77
C GLY A 100 13.38 -15.22 -31.11
N GLU A 101 13.12 -15.29 -32.40
CA GLU A 101 12.22 -16.18 -33.15
C GLU A 101 10.96 -16.78 -32.45
N GLU A 102 9.86 -16.50 -33.12
CA GLU A 102 8.47 -16.87 -32.90
C GLU A 102 8.26 -18.32 -32.40
N ASP A 103 7.90 -18.45 -31.10
CA ASP A 103 7.12 -19.59 -30.61
C ASP A 103 5.68 -19.12 -30.31
N LYS A 104 4.74 -19.68 -31.07
CA LYS A 104 3.32 -19.27 -31.18
C LYS A 104 2.41 -19.75 -30.06
N ASP A 105 2.93 -20.25 -28.92
CA ASP A 105 2.15 -20.83 -27.83
C ASP A 105 2.48 -20.26 -26.42
N SER A 106 3.12 -19.08 -26.35
CA SER A 106 3.30 -18.42 -25.05
C SER A 106 2.05 -17.59 -24.70
N GLU A 107 1.43 -17.92 -23.58
CA GLU A 107 0.41 -17.09 -22.92
C GLU A 107 0.94 -15.65 -22.78
N PRO A 108 0.07 -14.61 -22.88
CA PRO A 108 0.50 -13.22 -22.76
C PRO A 108 1.14 -13.01 -21.37
N GLN A 109 2.46 -12.85 -21.34
CA GLN A 109 3.19 -12.50 -20.12
C GLN A 109 2.69 -11.13 -19.65
N GLU A 110 2.18 -11.09 -18.41
CA GLU A 110 1.83 -9.83 -17.76
C GLU A 110 3.07 -8.92 -17.70
N PRO A 111 2.90 -7.61 -17.87
CA PRO A 111 4.03 -6.67 -17.77
C PRO A 111 4.69 -6.79 -16.38
N PRO A 112 6.02 -6.62 -16.28
CA PRO A 112 6.73 -6.75 -15.02
C PRO A 112 6.19 -5.76 -13.99
N LYS A 113 5.71 -6.27 -12.87
CA LYS A 113 5.18 -5.46 -11.76
C LYS A 113 6.32 -5.09 -10.80
N THR A 114 6.36 -3.84 -10.35
CA THR A 114 7.29 -3.44 -9.31
C THR A 114 6.87 -4.05 -7.97
N VAL A 115 7.76 -4.83 -7.35
CA VAL A 115 7.47 -5.47 -6.07
C VAL A 115 7.78 -4.52 -4.92
N ILE A 116 6.78 -4.30 -4.06
CA ILE A 116 6.88 -3.55 -2.81
C ILE A 116 6.87 -4.54 -1.66
N TYR A 117 8.01 -4.65 -0.97
CA TYR A 117 8.12 -5.56 0.16
C TYR A 117 7.52 -4.99 1.44
N TYR A 118 6.97 -5.87 2.29
CA TYR A 118 6.42 -5.46 3.57
C TYR A 118 6.65 -6.46 4.69
N VAL A 119 6.66 -5.94 5.92
CA VAL A 119 6.83 -6.64 7.19
C VAL A 119 5.55 -6.53 8.00
N THR A 120 5.09 -7.64 8.56
CA THR A 120 3.91 -7.67 9.45
C THR A 120 4.27 -7.80 10.93
N ASP A 121 5.39 -8.48 11.23
CA ASP A 121 5.92 -8.64 12.58
C ASP A 121 7.44 -8.54 12.57
N ARG A 122 7.97 -7.43 13.12
CA ARG A 122 9.40 -7.16 13.15
C ARG A 122 10.21 -8.20 13.95
N LYS A 123 9.59 -8.83 14.96
CA LYS A 123 10.31 -9.82 15.80
C LYS A 123 10.41 -11.14 15.08
N GLN A 124 9.31 -11.62 14.54
CA GLN A 124 9.28 -12.89 13.82
C GLN A 124 10.08 -12.83 12.52
N GLN A 125 10.06 -11.68 11.85
CA GLN A 125 10.73 -11.48 10.56
C GLN A 125 12.10 -10.79 10.66
N SER A 126 12.70 -10.75 11.86
CA SER A 126 13.94 -10.01 12.14
C SER A 126 15.13 -10.44 11.28
N GLN A 127 15.26 -11.74 10.98
CA GLN A 127 16.32 -12.25 10.13
C GLN A 127 16.21 -11.74 8.69
N TYR A 128 15.01 -11.67 8.15
CA TYR A 128 14.76 -11.14 6.80
C TYR A 128 14.97 -9.62 6.74
N ILE A 129 14.60 -8.90 7.79
CA ILE A 129 14.87 -7.46 7.91
C ILE A 129 16.37 -7.18 7.86
N ASN A 130 17.19 -7.98 8.57
CA ASN A 130 18.63 -7.83 8.56
C ASN A 130 19.21 -8.09 7.16
N LEU A 131 18.75 -9.13 6.48
CA LEU A 131 19.16 -9.45 5.11
C LEU A 131 18.83 -8.31 4.14
N PHE A 132 17.62 -7.75 4.22
CA PHE A 132 17.22 -6.60 3.40
C PHE A 132 18.08 -5.37 3.65
N ARG A 133 18.48 -5.12 4.91
CA ARG A 133 19.39 -4.03 5.26
C ARG A 133 20.81 -4.26 4.71
N GLU A 134 21.32 -5.48 4.75
CA GLU A 134 22.63 -5.85 4.18
C GLU A 134 22.66 -5.64 2.67
N GLU A 135 21.53 -5.89 1.99
CA GLU A 135 21.38 -5.68 0.55
C GLU A 135 20.96 -4.25 0.18
N ASN A 136 20.87 -3.32 1.14
CA ASN A 136 20.34 -1.96 0.97
C ASN A 136 18.91 -1.92 0.37
N LYS A 137 18.13 -2.96 0.60
CA LYS A 137 16.72 -3.02 0.24
C LYS A 137 15.87 -2.48 1.36
N ASN A 138 14.72 -1.91 1.02
CA ASN A 138 13.76 -1.37 1.98
C ASN A 138 12.42 -2.14 1.92
N ALA A 139 11.62 -2.02 2.97
CA ALA A 139 10.30 -2.61 3.05
C ALA A 139 9.38 -1.75 3.92
N PHE A 140 8.06 -1.82 3.66
CA PHE A 140 7.08 -1.17 4.51
C PHE A 140 6.77 -1.99 5.76
N VAL A 141 6.52 -1.32 6.87
CA VAL A 141 6.11 -1.93 8.13
C VAL A 141 4.61 -1.78 8.28
N LEU A 142 3.89 -2.89 8.15
CA LEU A 142 2.44 -2.99 8.09
C LEU A 142 1.93 -3.87 9.23
N THR A 143 1.89 -3.32 10.45
CA THR A 143 1.56 -4.07 11.67
C THR A 143 0.10 -3.99 12.07
N HIS A 144 -0.67 -3.07 11.50
CA HIS A 144 -2.08 -2.91 11.84
C HIS A 144 -2.97 -3.81 10.96
N SER A 145 -4.02 -4.37 11.54
CA SER A 145 -4.96 -5.28 10.83
C SER A 145 -5.63 -4.67 9.59
N ILE A 146 -5.77 -3.34 9.52
CA ILE A 146 -6.31 -2.63 8.36
C ILE A 146 -5.34 -2.59 7.19
N ASP A 147 -4.04 -2.79 7.42
CA ASP A 147 -3.02 -2.65 6.38
C ASP A 147 -3.17 -3.70 5.29
N GLN A 148 -3.45 -4.95 5.66
CA GLN A 148 -3.62 -6.06 4.73
C GLN A 148 -4.73 -5.80 3.69
N PRO A 149 -6.00 -5.55 4.08
CA PRO A 149 -7.03 -5.22 3.10
C PRO A 149 -6.75 -3.94 2.34
N PHE A 150 -6.01 -2.98 2.95
CA PHE A 150 -5.67 -1.73 2.29
C PHE A 150 -4.66 -1.94 1.15
N ILE A 151 -3.55 -2.66 1.37
CA ILE A 151 -2.58 -2.95 0.30
C ILE A 151 -3.19 -3.81 -0.80
N SER A 152 -4.03 -4.80 -0.48
CA SER A 152 -4.76 -5.56 -1.49
C SER A 152 -5.67 -4.67 -2.35
N SER A 153 -6.30 -3.66 -1.75
CA SER A 153 -7.08 -2.67 -2.50
C SER A 153 -6.22 -1.76 -3.37
N LEU A 154 -4.97 -1.48 -2.99
CA LEU A 154 -4.03 -0.72 -3.82
C LEU A 154 -3.58 -1.54 -5.03
N GLU A 155 -3.23 -2.81 -4.84
CA GLU A 155 -2.87 -3.74 -5.93
C GLU A 155 -3.99 -3.88 -6.98
N MET A 156 -5.24 -4.00 -6.51
CA MET A 156 -6.40 -4.07 -7.41
C MET A 156 -6.63 -2.79 -8.23
N GLY A 157 -6.09 -1.67 -7.77
CA GLY A 157 -6.23 -0.36 -8.42
C GLY A 157 -5.01 0.10 -9.23
N ASP A 158 -3.91 -0.66 -9.21
CA ASP A 158 -2.68 -0.35 -9.93
C ASP A 158 -1.98 -1.64 -10.38
N ASP A 159 -2.11 -1.96 -11.64
CA ASP A 159 -1.54 -3.18 -12.23
C ASP A 159 0.00 -3.18 -12.28
N ASN A 160 0.65 -2.06 -11.98
CA ASN A 160 2.10 -1.94 -12.05
C ASN A 160 2.81 -2.28 -10.74
N VAL A 161 2.08 -2.46 -9.63
CA VAL A 161 2.65 -2.76 -8.32
C VAL A 161 2.13 -4.08 -7.76
N LYS A 162 2.98 -4.78 -7.02
CA LYS A 162 2.65 -5.98 -6.26
C LYS A 162 3.23 -5.84 -4.85
N PHE A 163 2.42 -6.12 -3.83
CA PHE A 163 2.92 -6.18 -2.46
C PHE A 163 3.31 -7.60 -2.10
N GLN A 164 4.53 -7.78 -1.62
CA GLN A 164 5.05 -9.09 -1.24
C GLN A 164 5.60 -9.06 0.18
N ARG A 165 5.20 -10.05 0.99
CA ARG A 165 5.72 -10.18 2.34
C ARG A 165 7.20 -10.60 2.28
N ILE A 166 8.03 -9.97 3.13
CA ILE A 166 9.48 -10.11 3.12
C ILE A 166 9.99 -11.56 3.26
N ASP A 167 9.19 -12.43 3.87
CA ASP A 167 9.49 -13.85 4.09
C ASP A 167 8.88 -14.78 3.04
N ALA A 168 8.12 -14.26 2.06
CA ALA A 168 7.48 -15.08 1.04
C ALA A 168 8.49 -15.64 0.02
N GLN A 169 9.53 -14.88 -0.32
CA GLN A 169 10.52 -15.26 -1.32
C GLN A 169 11.34 -16.49 -0.90
N VAL A 170 11.70 -16.58 0.38
CA VAL A 170 12.42 -17.74 0.91
C VAL A 170 11.57 -19.01 0.90
N THR A 171 10.24 -18.87 0.97
CA THR A 171 9.34 -20.03 0.91
C THR A 171 9.25 -20.57 -0.53
N GLU A 172 9.35 -19.71 -1.53
CA GLU A 172 9.37 -20.13 -2.95
C GLU A 172 10.69 -20.82 -3.29
N ASP A 173 11.84 -20.26 -2.89
CA ASP A 173 13.16 -20.85 -3.12
C ASP A 173 13.30 -22.23 -2.43
N PHE A 174 12.77 -22.41 -1.21
CA PHE A 174 12.75 -23.70 -0.53
C PHE A 174 11.81 -24.72 -1.18
N VAL A 175 10.71 -24.27 -1.78
CA VAL A 175 9.78 -25.18 -2.48
C VAL A 175 10.39 -25.65 -3.81
N GLU A 176 11.13 -24.80 -4.51
CA GLU A 176 11.86 -25.19 -5.72
C GLU A 176 12.97 -26.21 -5.41
N GLU A 177 13.79 -25.98 -4.38
CA GLU A 177 14.83 -26.95 -3.96
C GLU A 177 14.25 -28.31 -3.56
N MET A 178 13.07 -28.34 -2.89
CA MET A 178 12.42 -29.61 -2.52
C MET A 178 11.72 -30.31 -3.69
N SER A 179 11.47 -29.63 -4.79
CA SER A 179 10.83 -30.21 -5.99
C SER A 179 11.86 -30.81 -6.96
N GLU A 180 13.17 -30.54 -6.79
CA GLU A 180 14.25 -31.09 -7.60
C GLU A 180 14.93 -32.33 -6.98
N GLU A 181 14.55 -32.77 -5.77
CA GLU A 181 14.93 -34.04 -5.16
C GLU A 181 13.83 -35.14 -5.36
#